data_d78226d0c00d5f301a483878a0665acc
#
_entry.id   d78226d0c00d5f301a483878a0665acc
#
_cell.length_a   1.000
_cell.length_b   1.000
_cell.length_c   1.000
_cell.angle_alpha   90.00
_cell.angle_beta   90.00
_cell.angle_gamma   90.00
#
_symmetry.space_group_name_H-M   'P 1'
#
loop_
_entity.id
_entity.type
_entity.pdbx_description
1 polymer ?
#
loop_
_entity_poly.entity_id
_entity_poly.type
_entity_poly.pdbx_seq_one_letter_code
_entity_poly.pdbx_strand_id
1 'polypeptide(L)'
;MSGLTLRQLGFENGPLDEFSLPSDLVVSTAVDQPNVVTIVLAGPSPQTVEDHLRATLPNEGFTIDARADAGEALTFEGNGWTGGFTGTGATSAIVLRPV
;
A
#
# COMPACT_ATOMS: atom_id res chain seq x y z
N MET A 1 -6.63 12.02 -11.73
CA MET A 1 -5.94 11.88 -10.45
C MET A 1 -6.75 11.08 -9.48
N SER A 2 -6.22 10.05 -9.00
CA SER A 2 -7.08 9.08 -8.36
C SER A 2 -6.48 8.48 -7.09
N GLY A 3 -5.55 9.18 -6.47
CA GLY A 3 -4.92 8.63 -5.29
C GLY A 3 -4.84 9.63 -4.15
N LEU A 4 -4.81 9.08 -2.93
CA LEU A 4 -4.54 9.83 -1.73
C LEU A 4 -3.23 9.32 -1.15
N THR A 5 -2.33 10.25 -0.79
CA THR A 5 -1.08 9.89 -0.15
C THR A 5 -1.33 9.55 1.32
N LEU A 6 -0.35 8.89 1.94
CA LEU A 6 -0.46 8.59 3.37
C LEU A 6 -0.59 9.87 4.19
N ARG A 7 0.12 10.94 3.78
CA ARG A 7 0.00 12.23 4.48
C ARG A 7 -1.43 12.75 4.40
N GLN A 8 -2.05 12.64 3.25
CA GLN A 8 -3.44 13.10 3.08
C GLN A 8 -4.42 12.27 3.90
N LEU A 9 -4.05 11.02 4.20
CA LEU A 9 -4.87 10.16 5.03
C LEU A 9 -4.63 10.36 6.53
N GLY A 10 -3.67 11.20 6.89
CA GLY A 10 -3.41 11.50 8.29
C GLY A 10 -2.30 10.69 8.91
N PHE A 11 -1.56 9.92 8.14
CA PHE A 11 -0.46 9.12 8.66
C PHE A 11 0.72 10.01 9.02
N GLU A 12 1.52 9.59 9.99
CA GLU A 12 2.73 10.29 10.41
C GLU A 12 3.99 9.49 10.10
N ASN A 13 3.87 8.22 9.76
CA ASN A 13 4.99 7.34 9.45
C ASN A 13 4.78 6.73 8.08
N GLY A 14 5.86 6.20 7.53
CA GLY A 14 5.82 5.59 6.22
C GLY A 14 6.25 6.56 5.13
N PRO A 15 6.19 6.14 3.88
CA PRO A 15 6.51 7.02 2.75
C PRO A 15 5.34 7.96 2.48
N LEU A 16 5.26 9.04 3.26
CA LEU A 16 4.09 9.89 3.35
C LEU A 16 3.68 10.54 2.03
N ASP A 17 4.65 10.95 1.23
CA ASP A 17 4.37 11.62 -0.03
C ASP A 17 4.63 10.76 -1.25
N GLU A 18 5.24 9.59 -1.06
CA GLU A 18 5.67 8.71 -2.13
C GLU A 18 4.78 7.49 -2.33
N PHE A 19 3.75 7.34 -1.52
CA PHE A 19 2.87 6.18 -1.61
C PHE A 19 1.43 6.64 -1.59
N SER A 20 0.64 6.16 -2.54
CA SER A 20 -0.77 6.55 -2.62
C SER A 20 -1.67 5.33 -2.73
N LEU A 21 -2.92 5.51 -2.35
CA LEU A 21 -3.97 4.51 -2.42
C LEU A 21 -5.15 5.08 -3.19
N PRO A 22 -6.04 4.23 -3.70
CA PRO A 22 -7.23 4.74 -4.42
C PRO A 22 -8.01 5.72 -3.57
N SER A 23 -8.55 6.76 -4.21
CA SER A 23 -9.22 7.84 -3.49
C SER A 23 -10.55 7.42 -2.88
N ASP A 24 -11.13 6.32 -3.34
CA ASP A 24 -12.39 5.79 -2.81
C ASP A 24 -12.17 4.69 -1.77
N LEU A 25 -10.99 4.66 -1.16
CA LEU A 25 -10.66 3.64 -0.16
C LEU A 25 -11.55 3.75 1.07
N VAL A 26 -11.78 2.61 1.69
CA VAL A 26 -12.45 2.51 2.99
C VAL A 26 -11.50 1.79 3.93
N VAL A 27 -10.98 2.51 4.91
CA VAL A 27 -10.02 1.95 5.86
C VAL A 27 -10.76 1.22 6.97
N SER A 28 -10.46 -0.06 7.12
CA SER A 28 -11.02 -0.87 8.20
C SER A 28 -10.17 -0.77 9.46
N THR A 29 -8.85 -0.85 9.29
CA THR A 29 -7.90 -0.81 10.41
C THR A 29 -6.59 -0.23 9.89
N ALA A 30 -5.88 0.49 10.75
CA ALA A 30 -4.58 1.03 10.39
C ALA A 30 -3.66 1.00 11.60
N VAL A 31 -2.39 0.72 11.35
CA VAL A 31 -1.30 0.84 12.34
C VAL A 31 -0.31 1.84 11.77
N ASP A 32 0.04 2.85 12.54
CA ASP A 32 0.90 3.94 12.11
C ASP A 32 2.03 4.09 13.12
N GLN A 33 3.11 3.35 12.92
CA GLN A 33 4.25 3.32 13.83
C GLN A 33 5.54 3.52 13.07
N PRO A 34 6.61 4.00 13.72
CA PRO A 34 7.87 4.26 13.02
C PRO A 34 8.49 3.03 12.35
N ASN A 35 8.24 1.85 12.86
CA ASN A 35 8.83 0.62 12.33
C ASN A 35 7.87 -0.24 11.54
N VAL A 36 6.60 0.14 11.47
CA VAL A 36 5.62 -0.59 10.66
C VAL A 36 4.40 0.28 10.43
N VAL A 37 3.93 0.27 9.18
CA VAL A 37 2.67 0.90 8.80
C VAL A 37 1.82 -0.18 8.16
N THR A 38 0.65 -0.42 8.71
CA THR A 38 -0.28 -1.43 8.20
C THR A 38 -1.60 -0.76 7.89
N ILE A 39 -2.15 -1.04 6.72
CA ILE A 39 -3.43 -0.47 6.29
C ILE A 39 -4.29 -1.63 5.81
N VAL A 40 -5.45 -1.79 6.43
CA VAL A 40 -6.42 -2.80 6.01
C VAL A 40 -7.62 -2.07 5.42
N LEU A 41 -7.95 -2.40 4.19
CA LEU A 41 -9.01 -1.75 3.44
C LEU A 41 -10.19 -2.68 3.26
N ALA A 42 -11.38 -2.19 3.57
CA ALA A 42 -12.62 -2.89 3.29
C ALA A 42 -13.13 -2.62 1.88
N GLY A 43 -12.59 -1.65 1.20
CA GLY A 43 -12.89 -1.30 -0.18
C GLY A 43 -11.89 -0.30 -0.71
N PRO A 44 -11.76 -0.16 -2.03
CA PRO A 44 -12.40 -0.95 -3.08
C PRO A 44 -11.91 -2.41 -3.10
N SER A 45 -12.31 -3.19 -4.11
CA SER A 45 -11.92 -4.59 -4.17
C SER A 45 -10.41 -4.74 -4.22
N PRO A 46 -9.88 -5.88 -3.76
CA PRO A 46 -8.41 -6.11 -3.83
C PRO A 46 -7.86 -5.98 -5.24
N GLN A 47 -8.60 -6.40 -6.26
CA GLN A 47 -8.15 -6.25 -7.64
C GLN A 47 -7.97 -4.78 -8.00
N THR A 48 -8.89 -3.93 -7.59
CA THR A 48 -8.80 -2.49 -7.86
C THR A 48 -7.60 -1.88 -7.14
N VAL A 49 -7.36 -2.28 -5.90
CA VAL A 49 -6.21 -1.79 -5.14
C VAL A 49 -4.91 -2.26 -5.80
N GLU A 50 -4.84 -3.52 -6.19
CA GLU A 50 -3.64 -4.04 -6.86
C GLU A 50 -3.38 -3.31 -8.16
N ASP A 51 -4.41 -3.07 -8.98
CA ASP A 51 -4.26 -2.36 -10.24
C ASP A 51 -3.74 -0.94 -10.01
N HIS A 52 -4.25 -0.27 -8.99
CA HIS A 52 -3.76 1.06 -8.63
C HIS A 52 -2.29 1.02 -8.26
N LEU A 53 -1.89 0.07 -7.41
CA LEU A 53 -0.50 -0.04 -6.98
C LEU A 53 0.42 -0.35 -8.16
N ARG A 54 0.04 -1.25 -9.04
CA ARG A 54 0.86 -1.56 -10.22
C ARG A 54 1.02 -0.36 -11.14
N ALA A 55 0.03 0.51 -11.20
CA ALA A 55 0.07 1.70 -12.03
C ALA A 55 0.88 2.83 -11.40
N THR A 56 0.85 2.96 -10.08
CA THR A 56 1.42 4.12 -9.41
C THR A 56 2.79 3.87 -8.79
N LEU A 57 3.07 2.68 -8.26
CA LEU A 57 4.32 2.42 -7.56
C LEU A 57 5.56 2.75 -8.38
N PRO A 58 5.68 2.35 -9.65
CA PRO A 58 6.87 2.69 -10.42
C PRO A 58 7.08 4.19 -10.56
N ASN A 59 5.99 4.95 -10.69
CA ASN A 59 6.05 6.39 -10.83
C ASN A 59 6.31 7.08 -9.49
N GLU A 60 6.13 6.36 -8.39
CA GLU A 60 6.33 6.88 -7.06
C GLU A 60 7.71 6.53 -6.49
N GLY A 61 8.55 5.91 -7.29
CA GLY A 61 9.90 5.58 -6.86
C GLY A 61 10.05 4.19 -6.25
N PHE A 62 9.07 3.33 -6.42
CA PHE A 62 9.14 1.95 -5.94
C PHE A 62 9.40 0.98 -7.07
N THR A 63 10.07 -0.11 -6.75
CA THR A 63 10.27 -1.23 -7.67
C THR A 63 9.36 -2.37 -7.23
N ILE A 64 8.56 -2.87 -8.16
CA ILE A 64 7.65 -3.97 -7.89
C ILE A 64 8.37 -5.28 -8.16
N ASP A 65 8.33 -6.20 -7.21
CA ASP A 65 8.78 -7.56 -7.39
C ASP A 65 7.55 -8.39 -7.78
N ALA A 66 7.57 -8.90 -9.01
CA ALA A 66 6.43 -9.65 -9.52
C ALA A 66 6.28 -11.03 -8.90
N ARG A 67 7.30 -11.50 -8.16
CA ARG A 67 7.23 -12.82 -7.52
C ARG A 67 6.64 -12.66 -6.14
N ALA A 68 5.39 -13.09 -6.00
CA ALA A 68 4.72 -13.06 -4.72
C ALA A 68 5.11 -14.28 -3.91
N ASP A 69 5.48 -14.07 -2.66
CA ASP A 69 5.82 -15.13 -1.73
C ASP A 69 4.76 -15.20 -0.63
N ALA A 70 4.56 -16.39 -0.08
CA ALA A 70 3.77 -16.57 1.12
C ALA A 70 2.37 -15.97 1.03
N GLY A 71 1.75 -16.03 -0.14
CA GLY A 71 0.40 -15.55 -0.32
C GLY A 71 0.26 -14.06 -0.59
N GLU A 72 1.37 -13.33 -0.65
CA GLU A 72 1.31 -11.92 -1.03
C GLU A 72 1.09 -11.81 -2.53
N ALA A 73 0.19 -10.91 -2.93
CA ALA A 73 -0.09 -10.68 -4.33
C ALA A 73 0.94 -9.77 -4.98
N LEU A 74 1.65 -8.97 -4.17
CA LEU A 74 2.56 -7.96 -4.68
C LEU A 74 3.54 -7.58 -3.59
N THR A 75 4.83 -7.49 -3.93
CA THR A 75 5.83 -6.91 -3.03
C THR A 75 6.55 -5.79 -3.76
N PHE A 76 7.01 -4.81 -3.01
CA PHE A 76 7.66 -3.65 -3.60
C PHE A 76 8.64 -3.04 -2.62
N GLU A 77 9.59 -2.26 -3.15
CA GLU A 77 10.63 -1.62 -2.35
C GLU A 77 11.00 -0.29 -2.99
N GLY A 78 11.24 0.70 -2.17
CA GLY A 78 11.69 2.00 -2.65
C GLY A 78 11.56 3.05 -1.56
N ASN A 79 12.24 4.17 -1.74
CA ASN A 79 12.17 5.33 -0.85
C ASN A 79 12.49 4.98 0.61
N GLY A 80 13.32 3.95 0.82
CA GLY A 80 13.70 3.52 2.16
C GLY A 80 12.69 2.60 2.84
N TRP A 81 11.70 2.10 2.10
CA TRP A 81 10.65 1.25 2.65
C TRP A 81 10.48 -0.01 1.81
N THR A 82 10.07 -1.08 2.44
CA THR A 82 9.60 -2.27 1.73
C THR A 82 8.11 -2.45 2.05
N GLY A 83 7.38 -3.03 1.11
CA GLY A 83 5.96 -3.22 1.30
C GLY A 83 5.46 -4.50 0.69
N GLY A 84 4.33 -4.96 1.21
CA GLY A 84 3.62 -6.11 0.68
C GLY A 84 2.13 -5.83 0.63
N PHE A 85 1.47 -6.36 -0.37
CA PHE A 85 0.03 -6.25 -0.55
C PHE A 85 -0.56 -7.65 -0.63
N THR A 86 -1.61 -7.89 0.14
CA THR A 86 -2.38 -9.13 0.05
C THR A 86 -3.84 -8.79 -0.10
N GLY A 87 -4.56 -9.63 -0.85
CA GLY A 87 -6.01 -9.50 -0.99
C GLY A 87 -6.69 -10.79 -0.60
N THR A 88 -7.74 -10.70 0.19
CA THR A 88 -8.51 -11.88 0.62
C THR A 88 -9.98 -11.50 0.63
N GLY A 89 -10.78 -12.18 -0.22
CA GLY A 89 -12.18 -11.83 -0.33
C GLY A 89 -12.36 -10.40 -0.80
N ALA A 90 -12.98 -9.57 0.01
CA ALA A 90 -13.18 -8.15 -0.28
C ALA A 90 -12.22 -7.25 0.49
N THR A 91 -11.24 -7.82 1.18
CA THR A 91 -10.34 -7.09 2.06
C THR A 91 -8.94 -7.04 1.46
N SER A 92 -8.31 -5.88 1.54
CA SER A 92 -6.91 -5.70 1.15
C SER A 92 -6.09 -5.33 2.37
N ALA A 93 -4.84 -5.79 2.41
CA ALA A 93 -3.92 -5.44 3.47
C ALA A 93 -2.59 -5.01 2.86
N ILE A 94 -2.06 -3.89 3.35
CA ILE A 94 -0.77 -3.37 2.91
C ILE A 94 0.08 -3.18 4.15
N VAL A 95 1.29 -3.73 4.12
CA VAL A 95 2.24 -3.61 5.23
C VAL A 95 3.50 -2.95 4.69
N LEU A 96 3.95 -1.89 5.35
CA LEU A 96 5.15 -1.14 4.97
C LEU A 96 6.11 -1.17 6.15
N ARG A 97 7.38 -1.44 5.86
CA ARG A 97 8.44 -1.45 6.87
C ARG A 97 9.66 -0.71 6.35
N PRO A 98 10.40 -0.03 7.24
CA PRO A 98 11.65 0.60 6.80
C PRO A 98 12.67 -0.47 6.42
N VAL A 99 13.46 -0.15 5.44
CA VAL A 99 14.55 -1.02 4.98
C VAL A 99 15.71 -1.00 5.98
#